data_2258617c39667b7df3836a526e8930e1
#
_entry.id   2258617c39667b7df3836a526e8930e1
#
_cell.length_a   1.000
_cell.length_b   1.000
_cell.length_c   1.000
_cell.angle_alpha   90.00
_cell.angle_beta   90.00
_cell.angle_gamma   90.00
#
_symmetry.space_group_name_H-M   'P 1'
#
loop_
_entity.id
_entity.type
_entity.pdbx_description
1 polymer ?
#
loop_
_entity_poly.entity_id
_entity_poly.type
_entity_poly.pdbx_seq_one_letter_code
_entity_poly.pdbx_strand_id
1 'polypeptide(L)'
;MAEPRIFTSPDELRSAVGEELGPSDWLEIDQKRIDLFADATGDHQWIHVDPEKAAAGPFGTTIAHGYLTLSLLPSFTPQLLRVEGVRMGINYGVNKVRFPSPSRSAPGCAPPAGSWRRPRSRTVSR
;
A
#
# COMPACT_ATOMS: atom_id res chain seq x y z
N MET A 1 -9.78 15.47 0.96
CA MET A 1 -9.68 14.20 1.73
C MET A 1 -11.09 13.69 2.00
N ALA A 2 -11.40 12.49 1.55
CA ALA A 2 -12.69 11.88 1.87
C ALA A 2 -12.68 11.43 3.34
N GLU A 3 -13.81 11.63 4.04
CA GLU A 3 -13.93 11.12 5.39
C GLU A 3 -14.04 9.58 5.40
N PRO A 4 -13.48 8.91 6.39
CA PRO A 4 -13.60 7.47 6.50
C PRO A 4 -15.05 7.04 6.71
N ARG A 5 -15.43 5.93 6.13
CA ARG A 5 -16.71 5.29 6.41
C ARG A 5 -16.68 4.73 7.85
N ILE A 6 -17.63 5.12 8.67
CA ILE A 6 -17.74 4.66 10.05
C ILE A 6 -18.77 3.53 10.12
N PHE A 7 -18.34 2.39 10.63
CA PHE A 7 -19.19 1.26 10.94
C PHE A 7 -19.40 1.21 12.46
N THR A 8 -20.64 1.18 12.89
CA THR A 8 -20.99 1.23 14.32
C THR A 8 -20.78 -0.11 15.03
N SER A 9 -20.57 -1.17 14.27
CA SER A 9 -20.30 -2.51 14.79
C SER A 9 -19.60 -3.37 13.74
N PRO A 10 -18.93 -4.48 14.16
CA PRO A 10 -18.40 -5.46 13.23
C PRO A 10 -19.48 -6.10 12.33
N ASP A 11 -20.70 -6.24 12.80
CA ASP A 11 -21.80 -6.81 12.01
C ASP A 11 -22.22 -5.86 10.88
N GLU A 12 -22.23 -4.57 11.13
CA GLU A 12 -22.47 -3.57 10.07
C GLU A 12 -21.38 -3.65 8.98
N LEU A 13 -20.13 -3.83 9.38
CA LEU A 13 -19.03 -4.04 8.43
C LEU A 13 -19.24 -5.29 7.57
N ARG A 14 -19.67 -6.40 8.16
CA ARG A 14 -19.96 -7.63 7.43
C ARG A 14 -21.09 -7.45 6.41
N SER A 15 -22.08 -6.65 6.75
CA SER A 15 -23.22 -6.34 5.88
C SER A 15 -22.85 -5.41 4.72
N ALA A 16 -21.73 -4.71 4.81
CA ALA A 16 -21.28 -3.73 3.81
C ALA A 16 -20.33 -4.33 2.75
N VAL A 17 -20.21 -5.65 2.69
CA VAL A 17 -19.39 -6.32 1.67
C VAL A 17 -19.83 -5.89 0.27
N GLY A 18 -18.87 -5.41 -0.53
CA GLY A 18 -19.13 -4.85 -1.85
C GLY A 18 -19.29 -3.31 -1.88
N GLU A 19 -19.42 -2.66 -0.73
CA GLU A 19 -19.42 -1.20 -0.64
C GLU A 19 -18.04 -0.65 -1.05
N GLU A 20 -18.03 0.40 -1.85
CA GLU A 20 -16.81 1.05 -2.27
C GLU A 20 -16.35 2.06 -1.21
N LEU A 21 -15.08 1.98 -0.82
CA LEU A 21 -14.46 2.85 0.17
C LEU A 21 -13.36 3.71 -0.45
N GLY A 22 -13.16 4.89 0.10
CA GLY A 22 -12.06 5.76 -0.30
C GLY A 22 -12.41 6.77 -1.39
N PRO A 23 -11.41 7.34 -2.04
CA PRO A 23 -10.00 6.95 -1.97
C PRO A 23 -9.28 7.48 -0.73
N SER A 24 -8.15 6.85 -0.39
CA SER A 24 -7.17 7.41 0.55
C SER A 24 -6.38 8.54 -0.10
N ASP A 25 -5.66 9.30 0.71
CA ASP A 25 -4.67 10.23 0.19
C ASP A 25 -3.50 9.48 -0.48
N TRP A 26 -2.77 10.18 -1.35
CA TRP A 26 -1.56 9.66 -1.94
C TRP A 26 -0.45 9.59 -0.90
N LEU A 27 0.33 8.52 -0.95
CA LEU A 27 1.54 8.36 -0.17
C LEU A 27 2.73 8.24 -1.11
N GLU A 28 3.69 9.14 -0.94
CA GLU A 28 4.95 9.08 -1.65
C GLU A 28 5.86 8.01 -1.04
N ILE A 29 6.42 7.14 -1.87
CA ILE A 29 7.41 6.16 -1.46
C ILE A 29 8.77 6.62 -1.98
N ASP A 30 9.52 7.29 -1.11
CA ASP A 30 10.86 7.75 -1.39
C ASP A 30 11.93 6.69 -1.07
N GLN A 31 13.17 6.93 -1.48
CA GLN A 31 14.27 6.02 -1.23
C GLN A 31 14.51 5.80 0.27
N LYS A 32 14.32 6.82 1.10
CA LYS A 32 14.49 6.71 2.55
C LYS A 32 13.52 5.69 3.15
N ARG A 33 12.28 5.70 2.71
CA ARG A 33 11.27 4.72 3.17
C ARG A 33 11.64 3.31 2.74
N ILE A 34 12.12 3.14 1.53
CA ILE A 34 12.60 1.84 1.01
C ILE A 34 13.79 1.35 1.80
N ASP A 35 14.77 2.21 2.06
CA ASP A 35 15.97 1.86 2.85
C ASP A 35 15.61 1.45 4.28
N LEU A 36 14.67 2.15 4.92
CA LEU A 36 14.17 1.78 6.25
C LEU A 36 13.51 0.40 6.26
N PHE A 37 12.75 0.08 5.23
CA PHE A 37 12.13 -1.24 5.12
C PHE A 37 13.18 -2.33 4.86
N ALA A 38 14.17 -2.05 4.03
CA ALA A 38 15.28 -2.96 3.79
C ALA A 38 16.06 -3.26 5.09
N ASP A 39 16.30 -2.24 5.90
CA ASP A 39 16.97 -2.40 7.20
C ASP A 39 16.11 -3.19 8.18
N ALA A 40 14.81 -2.94 8.21
CA ALA A 40 13.88 -3.62 9.10
C ALA A 40 13.72 -5.12 8.78
N THR A 41 13.84 -5.50 7.51
CA THR A 41 13.56 -6.86 7.04
C THR A 41 14.78 -7.66 6.60
N GLY A 42 15.91 -6.99 6.37
CA GLY A 42 17.13 -7.60 5.85
C GLY A 42 17.15 -7.82 4.34
N ASP A 43 16.14 -7.33 3.62
CA ASP A 43 16.11 -7.42 2.15
C ASP A 43 16.77 -6.19 1.51
N HIS A 44 18.08 -6.30 1.27
CA HIS A 44 18.92 -5.28 0.66
C HIS A 44 19.24 -5.57 -0.81
N GLN A 45 18.34 -6.20 -1.53
CA GLN A 45 18.54 -6.44 -2.96
C GLN A 45 18.75 -5.10 -3.70
N TRP A 46 19.70 -5.08 -4.63
CA TRP A 46 20.11 -3.87 -5.33
C TRP A 46 18.97 -3.11 -6.04
N ILE A 47 17.96 -3.82 -6.50
CA ILE A 47 16.79 -3.20 -7.15
C ILE A 47 16.04 -2.24 -6.22
N HIS A 48 16.23 -2.38 -4.91
CA HIS A 48 15.58 -1.54 -3.88
C HIS A 48 16.52 -0.47 -3.33
N VAL A 49 17.79 -0.81 -3.10
CA VAL A 49 18.67 0.02 -2.28
C VAL A 49 19.87 0.65 -3.01
N ASP A 50 20.06 0.34 -4.27
CA ASP A 50 21.17 0.88 -5.07
C ASP A 50 20.62 1.72 -6.24
N PRO A 51 20.42 3.04 -6.05
CA PRO A 51 19.86 3.89 -7.11
C PRO A 51 20.72 3.94 -8.36
N GLU A 52 22.02 3.90 -8.25
CA GLU A 52 22.94 3.97 -9.40
C GLU A 52 22.82 2.70 -10.25
N LYS A 53 22.90 1.52 -9.62
CA LYS A 53 22.74 0.25 -10.30
C LYS A 53 21.32 0.08 -10.87
N ALA A 54 20.32 0.50 -10.11
CA ALA A 54 18.93 0.42 -10.53
C ALA A 54 18.60 1.34 -11.72
N ALA A 55 19.28 2.48 -11.85
CA ALA A 55 19.11 3.37 -13.01
C ALA A 55 19.49 2.69 -14.33
N ALA A 56 20.45 1.79 -14.30
CA ALA A 56 20.87 0.98 -15.46
C ALA A 56 20.09 -0.35 -15.56
N GLY A 57 19.21 -0.63 -14.63
CA GLY A 57 18.42 -1.86 -14.57
C GLY A 57 17.08 -1.78 -15.32
N PRO A 58 16.28 -2.84 -15.26
CA PRO A 58 15.07 -2.97 -16.07
C PRO A 58 13.96 -1.98 -15.71
N PHE A 59 13.97 -1.39 -14.51
CA PHE A 59 12.95 -0.45 -14.07
C PHE A 59 13.36 1.03 -14.22
N GLY A 60 14.64 1.31 -14.51
CA GLY A 60 15.19 2.65 -14.68
C GLY A 60 15.35 3.45 -13.39
N THR A 61 14.94 2.92 -12.27
CA THR A 61 15.06 3.48 -10.91
C THR A 61 14.92 2.35 -9.90
N THR A 62 15.18 2.63 -8.64
CA THR A 62 14.83 1.70 -7.57
C THR A 62 13.32 1.53 -7.48
N ILE A 63 12.89 0.39 -6.99
CA ILE A 63 11.50 0.07 -6.73
C ILE A 63 11.29 -0.31 -5.27
N ALA A 64 10.10 -0.03 -4.77
CA ALA A 64 9.70 -0.49 -3.45
C ALA A 64 9.60 -2.02 -3.42
N HIS A 65 9.95 -2.61 -2.27
CA HIS A 65 9.64 -4.01 -2.01
C HIS A 65 8.12 -4.22 -2.14
N GLY A 66 7.72 -5.32 -2.77
CA GLY A 66 6.31 -5.69 -2.79
C GLY A 66 5.72 -5.79 -1.37
N TYR A 67 6.49 -6.36 -0.45
CA TYR A 67 6.08 -6.45 0.96
C TYR A 67 6.02 -5.10 1.67
N LEU A 68 6.80 -4.09 1.26
CA LEU A 68 6.61 -2.72 1.75
C LEU A 68 5.25 -2.20 1.33
N THR A 69 4.89 -2.36 0.07
CA THR A 69 3.59 -1.94 -0.47
C THR A 69 2.42 -2.58 0.30
N LEU A 70 2.50 -3.88 0.57
CA LEU A 70 1.52 -4.57 1.40
C LEU A 70 1.49 -4.02 2.83
N SER A 71 2.66 -3.78 3.41
CA SER A 71 2.80 -3.30 4.80
C SER A 71 2.27 -1.88 5.01
N LEU A 72 1.99 -1.13 3.95
CA LEU A 72 1.39 0.19 4.01
C LEU A 72 -0.13 0.18 4.20
N LEU A 73 -0.79 -0.96 4.08
CA LEU A 73 -2.24 -1.07 4.26
C LEU A 73 -2.73 -0.47 5.59
N PRO A 74 -2.06 -0.69 6.74
CA PRO A 74 -2.48 -0.08 8.00
C PRO A 74 -2.43 1.45 8.00
N SER A 75 -1.60 2.08 7.18
CA SER A 75 -1.57 3.53 7.06
C SER A 75 -2.73 4.09 6.24
N PHE A 76 -3.28 3.31 5.33
CA PHE A 76 -4.42 3.70 4.51
C PHE A 76 -5.77 3.38 5.15
N THR A 77 -5.85 2.27 5.87
CA THR A 77 -7.12 1.78 6.43
C THR A 77 -7.86 2.83 7.26
N PRO A 78 -7.22 3.60 8.17
CA PRO A 78 -7.92 4.63 8.94
C PRO A 78 -8.52 5.76 8.10
N GLN A 79 -8.01 5.97 6.89
CA GLN A 79 -8.55 6.95 5.96
C GLN A 79 -9.77 6.40 5.19
N LEU A 80 -9.94 5.09 5.16
CA LEU A 80 -10.99 4.42 4.39
C LEU A 80 -12.17 4.05 5.25
N LEU A 81 -11.89 3.50 6.43
CA LEU A 81 -12.92 3.01 7.33
C LEU A 81 -12.49 3.06 8.79
N ARG A 82 -13.49 3.12 9.65
CA ARG A 82 -13.33 2.92 11.10
C ARG A 82 -14.47 2.04 11.61
N VAL A 83 -14.14 1.11 12.46
CA VAL A 83 -15.12 0.22 13.11
C VAL A 83 -15.18 0.56 14.59
N GLU A 84 -16.36 0.92 15.06
CA GLU A 84 -16.61 1.17 16.49
C GLU A 84 -16.92 -0.13 17.24
N GLY A 85 -16.81 -0.08 18.55
CA GLY A 85 -17.10 -1.23 19.42
C GLY A 85 -16.00 -2.29 19.42
N VAL A 86 -14.81 -1.99 18.90
CA VAL A 86 -13.64 -2.87 18.93
C VAL A 86 -12.52 -2.24 19.74
N ARG A 87 -11.75 -3.06 20.45
CA ARG A 87 -10.64 -2.57 21.29
C ARG A 87 -9.35 -2.38 20.49
N MET A 88 -9.14 -3.22 19.50
CA MET A 88 -7.96 -3.17 18.61
C MET A 88 -8.22 -3.91 17.31
N GLY A 89 -7.46 -3.58 16.29
CA GLY A 89 -7.38 -4.34 15.05
C GLY A 89 -6.05 -5.10 14.96
N ILE A 90 -6.10 -6.35 14.58
CA ILE A 90 -4.92 -7.19 14.39
C ILE A 90 -4.94 -7.73 12.97
N ASN A 91 -3.81 -7.63 12.28
CA ASN A 91 -3.65 -8.23 10.96
C ASN A 91 -3.55 -9.74 11.10
N TYR A 92 -4.58 -10.44 10.69
CA TYR A 92 -4.64 -11.90 10.77
C TYR A 92 -3.95 -12.57 9.58
N GLY A 93 -4.18 -12.05 8.38
CA GLY A 93 -3.61 -12.60 7.17
C GLY A 93 -4.32 -12.12 5.91
N VAL A 94 -3.86 -12.65 4.80
CA VAL A 94 -4.41 -12.41 3.46
C VAL A 94 -4.55 -13.73 2.72
N ASN A 95 -5.57 -13.86 1.89
CA ASN A 95 -5.78 -15.09 1.12
C ASN A 95 -4.90 -15.16 -0.12
N LYS A 96 -4.65 -14.01 -0.73
CA LYS A 96 -3.85 -13.91 -1.95
C LYS A 96 -3.31 -12.50 -2.12
N VAL A 97 -2.01 -12.40 -2.41
CA VAL A 97 -1.33 -11.15 -2.75
C VAL A 97 -0.54 -11.34 -4.02
N ARG A 98 -0.61 -10.35 -4.91
CA ARG A 98 0.22 -10.27 -6.10
C ARG A 98 0.68 -8.83 -6.31
N PHE A 99 1.87 -8.68 -6.85
CA PHE A 99 2.48 -7.40 -7.18
C PHE A 99 2.67 -7.31 -8.70
N PRO A 100 1.61 -7.00 -9.47
CA PRO A 100 1.65 -7.07 -10.92
C PRO A 100 2.47 -5.94 -11.57
N SER A 101 2.70 -4.86 -10.82
CA SER A 101 3.43 -3.69 -11.30
C SER A 101 4.39 -3.17 -10.23
N PRO A 102 5.62 -2.77 -10.59
CA PRO A 102 6.55 -2.18 -9.63
C PRO A 102 6.10 -0.80 -9.17
N SER A 103 6.32 -0.51 -7.89
CA SER A 103 6.20 0.84 -7.34
C SER A 103 7.57 1.50 -7.40
N ARG A 104 7.79 2.39 -8.37
CA ARG A 104 9.04 3.11 -8.53
C ARG A 104 9.24 4.09 -7.39
N SER A 105 10.50 4.25 -6.94
CA SER A 105 10.83 5.28 -5.95
C SER A 105 10.52 6.66 -6.51
N ALA A 106 9.95 7.53 -5.67
CA ALA A 106 9.70 8.89 -6.04
C ALA A 106 11.02 9.68 -6.12
N PRO A 107 11.25 10.47 -7.15
CA PRO A 107 12.37 11.39 -7.20
C PRO A 107 12.20 12.45 -6.09
N GLY A 108 13.28 12.80 -5.42
CA GLY A 108 13.29 13.65 -4.22
C GLY A 108 12.82 15.09 -4.38
N CYS A 109 12.26 15.51 -5.51
CA CYS A 109 11.83 16.89 -5.77
C CYS A 109 10.81 17.05 -6.91
N ALA A 110 9.86 16.17 -7.10
CA ALA A 110 8.75 16.45 -8.01
C ALA A 110 7.50 15.68 -7.60
N PRO A 111 6.31 16.28 -7.74
CA PRO A 111 5.10 15.51 -7.56
C PRO A 111 5.06 14.38 -8.59
N PRO A 112 4.84 13.15 -8.18
CA PRO A 112 4.93 12.02 -9.07
C PRO A 112 3.75 11.99 -10.03
N ALA A 113 4.06 11.89 -11.29
CA ALA A 113 3.13 11.35 -12.27
C ALA A 113 3.09 9.81 -12.17
N GLY A 114 2.99 9.29 -10.98
CA GLY A 114 2.91 7.86 -10.70
C GLY A 114 1.66 7.56 -9.91
N SER A 115 0.52 7.63 -10.59
CA SER A 115 -0.74 7.27 -9.98
C SER A 115 -0.74 5.80 -9.58
N TRP A 116 -0.80 5.53 -8.30
CA TRP A 116 -1.37 4.31 -7.80
C TRP A 116 -2.85 4.31 -8.19
N ARG A 117 -3.15 3.86 -9.39
CA ARG A 117 -4.52 3.54 -9.73
C ARG A 117 -4.86 2.23 -9.04
N ARG A 118 -5.87 2.31 -8.19
CA ARG A 118 -6.61 1.18 -7.67
C ARG A 118 -6.68 0.04 -8.69
N PRO A 119 -6.30 -1.19 -8.36
CA PRO A 119 -6.82 -2.32 -9.12
C PRO A 119 -8.34 -2.29 -8.96
N ARG A 120 -9.07 -2.20 -10.04
CA ARG A 120 -10.51 -2.41 -10.03
C ARG A 120 -10.73 -3.76 -9.36
N SER A 121 -11.47 -3.78 -8.27
CA SER A 121 -11.91 -5.02 -7.66
C SER A 121 -12.67 -5.80 -8.73
N ARG A 122 -12.04 -6.82 -9.28
CA ARG A 122 -12.81 -7.85 -9.96
C ARG A 122 -13.61 -8.51 -8.86
N THR A 123 -14.90 -8.35 -8.94
CA THR A 123 -15.90 -9.12 -8.21
C THR A 123 -15.45 -10.57 -8.20
N VAL A 124 -15.09 -11.07 -7.04
CA VAL A 124 -14.94 -12.52 -6.87
C VAL A 124 -16.35 -13.07 -6.81
N SER A 125 -16.85 -13.54 -7.95
CA SER A 125 -17.94 -14.48 -7.95
C SER A 125 -17.40 -15.82 -7.43
N ARG A 126 -18.06 -16.35 -6.46
CA ARG A 126 -17.97 -17.59 -5.68
C ARG A 126 -16.96 -18.64 -6.13
#